data_f4bcdb4e8cb78b8169314f521504337e
#
_entry.id   f4bcdb4e8cb78b8169314f521504337e
#
_cell.length_a   1.000
_cell.length_b   1.000
_cell.length_c   1.000
_cell.angle_alpha   90.00
_cell.angle_beta   90.00
_cell.angle_gamma   90.00
#
_symmetry.space_group_name_H-M   'P 1'
#
loop_
_entity.id
_entity.type
_entity.pdbx_description
1 polymer ?
#
loop_
_entity_poly.entity_id
_entity_poly.type
_entity_poly.pdbx_seq_one_letter_code
_entity_poly.pdbx_strand_id
1 'polypeptide(L)'
;MNNTNKHSFLLVAAMVLIALLTGCLKDDLSHCPRPFQVTIKALDADKNDITESGDVEQVVLFVFDDEGHIYQAFTLSGEEVKRHKTIDIKVGYPSTKSFKFVAWANLDEKIDFSNIESVQDLSDLYVKLKTKGYRMGATKIAESPGDLFYGKLLVPTPIGEKEAGQLHVIEIERKTVGETITAIGLKQWNGNKEGEYTFIVRETHSMYDAEGDVTGEIVIYAPTSTLSAEGTLSTPLYYVFPTDPGVGYVVDILFNGEVIFTADKNSDGTPFFCENGRTLNIIIDFRANLEIITEITPWNVVFQYVDFN
;
A
#
# COMPACT_ATOMS: atom_id res chain seq x y z
N MET A 1 -19.99 86.09 -23.64
CA MET A 1 -20.77 84.84 -23.29
C MET A 1 -20.15 83.72 -24.07
N ASN A 2 -19.56 82.67 -23.42
CA ASN A 2 -19.40 81.32 -23.96
C ASN A 2 -18.17 80.52 -23.42
N ASN A 3 -17.50 81.00 -22.37
CA ASN A 3 -16.39 80.16 -21.86
C ASN A 3 -16.79 79.31 -20.61
N THR A 4 -17.78 79.71 -19.87
CA THR A 4 -18.23 79.01 -18.66
C THR A 4 -18.98 77.69 -18.97
N ASN A 5 -19.70 77.63 -20.09
CA ASN A 5 -20.43 76.44 -20.49
C ASN A 5 -19.54 75.28 -20.99
N LYS A 6 -18.38 75.59 -21.57
CA LYS A 6 -17.43 74.57 -22.03
C LYS A 6 -16.73 73.86 -20.88
N HIS A 7 -16.39 74.59 -19.82
CA HIS A 7 -15.77 73.98 -18.63
C HIS A 7 -16.75 73.13 -17.84
N SER A 8 -18.01 73.54 -17.78
CA SER A 8 -19.05 72.78 -17.12
C SER A 8 -19.36 71.45 -17.85
N PHE A 9 -19.35 71.49 -19.19
CA PHE A 9 -19.56 70.30 -20.00
C PHE A 9 -18.40 69.30 -19.90
N LEU A 10 -17.14 69.80 -19.86
CA LEU A 10 -15.95 69.00 -19.68
C LEU A 10 -15.89 68.35 -18.29
N LEU A 11 -16.32 69.04 -17.24
CA LEU A 11 -16.38 68.48 -15.88
C LEU A 11 -17.47 67.39 -15.75
N VAL A 12 -18.62 67.56 -16.38
CA VAL A 12 -19.67 66.53 -16.39
C VAL A 12 -19.23 65.31 -17.20
N ALA A 13 -18.60 65.51 -18.36
CA ALA A 13 -18.07 64.42 -19.17
C ALA A 13 -16.95 63.66 -18.46
N ALA A 14 -16.07 64.31 -17.72
CA ALA A 14 -15.05 63.68 -16.90
C ALA A 14 -15.65 62.90 -15.73
N MET A 15 -16.68 63.43 -15.06
CA MET A 15 -17.37 62.69 -13.99
C MET A 15 -18.08 61.42 -14.50
N VAL A 16 -18.71 61.52 -15.67
CA VAL A 16 -19.38 60.35 -16.30
C VAL A 16 -18.33 59.31 -16.72
N LEU A 17 -17.18 59.74 -17.23
CA LEU A 17 -16.08 58.82 -17.59
C LEU A 17 -15.48 58.15 -16.38
N ILE A 18 -15.32 58.85 -15.26
CA ILE A 18 -14.84 58.28 -13.99
C ILE A 18 -15.90 57.30 -13.42
N ALA A 19 -17.19 57.60 -13.51
CA ALA A 19 -18.24 56.71 -13.08
C ALA A 19 -18.33 55.41 -13.91
N LEU A 20 -17.97 55.48 -15.21
CA LEU A 20 -17.87 54.31 -16.09
C LEU A 20 -16.62 53.43 -15.80
N LEU A 21 -15.55 54.04 -15.22
CA LEU A 21 -14.32 53.32 -14.84
C LEU A 21 -14.40 52.66 -13.46
N THR A 22 -15.41 53.03 -12.63
CA THR A 22 -15.62 52.41 -11.32
C THR A 22 -16.55 51.19 -11.34
N GLY A 23 -16.93 50.71 -12.53
CA GLY A 23 -17.52 49.38 -12.67
C GLY A 23 -16.46 48.35 -12.23
N CYS A 24 -16.38 48.09 -10.93
CA CYS A 24 -15.74 46.89 -10.47
C CYS A 24 -16.49 45.74 -11.13
N LEU A 25 -15.89 45.19 -12.18
CA LEU A 25 -16.18 43.83 -12.61
C LEU A 25 -15.82 42.97 -11.39
N LYS A 26 -16.78 42.78 -10.52
CA LYS A 26 -16.70 41.78 -9.49
C LYS A 26 -16.93 40.47 -10.23
N ASP A 27 -15.84 39.95 -10.85
CA ASP A 27 -15.91 38.63 -11.41
C ASP A 27 -16.37 37.70 -10.29
N ASP A 28 -17.48 37.06 -10.48
CA ASP A 28 -17.96 36.04 -9.58
C ASP A 28 -17.04 34.79 -9.76
N LEU A 29 -15.98 34.75 -8.96
CA LEU A 29 -15.02 33.65 -8.92
C LEU A 29 -15.53 32.48 -8.06
N SER A 30 -16.76 32.50 -7.57
CA SER A 30 -17.32 31.46 -6.71
C SER A 30 -17.37 30.10 -7.40
N HIS A 31 -17.38 30.08 -8.72
CA HIS A 31 -17.35 28.86 -9.55
C HIS A 31 -15.95 28.52 -10.10
N CYS A 32 -14.93 29.31 -9.80
CA CYS A 32 -13.57 29.00 -10.22
C CYS A 32 -13.03 27.85 -9.36
N PRO A 33 -12.49 26.79 -9.98
CA PRO A 33 -11.80 25.74 -9.25
C PRO A 33 -10.65 26.33 -8.43
N ARG A 34 -10.62 26.03 -7.14
CA ARG A 34 -9.56 26.50 -6.26
C ARG A 34 -8.53 25.40 -6.05
N PRO A 35 -7.22 25.72 -6.07
CA PRO A 35 -6.22 24.73 -5.71
C PRO A 35 -6.46 24.27 -4.26
N PHE A 36 -6.23 23.00 -4.01
CA PHE A 36 -6.27 22.42 -2.68
C PHE A 36 -4.97 21.66 -2.42
N GLN A 37 -4.74 21.31 -1.17
CA GLN A 37 -3.53 20.64 -0.73
C GLN A 37 -3.83 19.23 -0.26
N VAL A 38 -2.91 18.32 -0.53
CA VAL A 38 -2.94 16.96 0.00
C VAL A 38 -1.63 16.66 0.73
N THR A 39 -1.69 15.81 1.73
CA THR A 39 -0.53 15.25 2.42
C THR A 39 -0.71 13.76 2.63
N ILE A 40 0.40 13.05 2.84
CA ILE A 40 0.41 11.62 3.13
C ILE A 40 0.54 11.41 4.63
N LYS A 41 -0.21 10.45 5.16
CA LYS A 41 -0.13 9.98 6.54
C LYS A 41 -0.06 8.45 6.54
N ALA A 42 0.96 7.88 7.16
CA ALA A 42 1.11 6.43 7.29
C ALA A 42 0.52 5.95 8.61
N LEU A 43 -0.26 4.88 8.55
CA LEU A 43 -0.90 4.25 9.71
C LEU A 43 -0.40 2.82 9.90
N ASP A 44 -0.26 2.40 11.16
CA ASP A 44 -0.09 0.99 11.51
C ASP A 44 -1.43 0.22 11.50
N ALA A 45 -1.39 -1.07 11.81
CA ALA A 45 -2.58 -1.92 11.87
C ALA A 45 -3.57 -1.50 12.97
N ASP A 46 -3.11 -0.79 14.00
CA ASP A 46 -3.94 -0.25 15.10
C ASP A 46 -4.41 1.19 14.83
N LYS A 47 -4.17 1.70 13.61
CA LYS A 47 -4.49 3.07 13.16
C LYS A 47 -3.71 4.17 13.89
N ASN A 48 -2.59 3.83 14.51
CA ASN A 48 -1.68 4.82 15.04
C ASN A 48 -0.88 5.47 13.90
N ASP A 49 -0.60 6.75 14.05
CA ASP A 49 0.23 7.51 13.13
C ASP A 49 1.69 7.08 13.24
N ILE A 50 2.24 6.51 12.18
CA ILE A 50 3.64 6.10 12.06
C ILE A 50 4.41 6.89 10.99
N THR A 51 3.88 8.03 10.56
CA THR A 51 4.47 8.84 9.47
C THR A 51 5.91 9.24 9.78
N GLU A 52 6.23 9.53 11.05
CA GLU A 52 7.56 9.94 11.49
C GLU A 52 8.51 8.76 11.78
N SER A 53 8.03 7.49 11.79
CA SER A 53 8.86 6.31 12.10
C SER A 53 10.02 6.10 11.12
N GLY A 54 9.81 6.48 9.86
CA GLY A 54 10.75 6.24 8.78
C GLY A 54 10.51 4.93 8.03
N ASP A 55 9.40 4.24 8.31
CA ASP A 55 9.01 3.01 7.63
C ASP A 55 8.64 3.26 6.16
N VAL A 56 8.20 4.49 5.84
CA VAL A 56 7.92 4.91 4.46
C VAL A 56 9.17 5.53 3.85
N GLU A 57 9.75 4.88 2.85
CA GLU A 57 10.98 5.31 2.17
C GLU A 57 10.68 6.18 0.95
N GLN A 58 9.62 5.84 0.21
CA GLN A 58 9.18 6.56 -0.99
C GLN A 58 7.69 6.35 -1.21
N VAL A 59 7.02 7.38 -1.71
CA VAL A 59 5.61 7.30 -2.15
C VAL A 59 5.50 7.71 -3.60
N VAL A 60 4.75 6.96 -4.38
CA VAL A 60 4.24 7.34 -5.69
C VAL A 60 2.76 7.64 -5.54
N LEU A 61 2.37 8.87 -5.87
CA LEU A 61 0.99 9.35 -5.80
C LEU A 61 0.46 9.63 -7.19
N PHE A 62 -0.61 8.96 -7.58
CA PHE A 62 -1.36 9.21 -8.80
C PHE A 62 -2.64 10.00 -8.49
N VAL A 63 -2.98 10.90 -9.36
CA VAL A 63 -4.21 11.70 -9.32
C VAL A 63 -4.99 11.45 -10.60
N PHE A 64 -6.20 10.96 -10.48
CA PHE A 64 -7.10 10.70 -11.60
C PHE A 64 -8.30 11.64 -11.54
N ASP A 65 -8.85 11.97 -12.70
CA ASP A 65 -10.12 12.69 -12.81
C ASP A 65 -11.32 11.77 -12.54
N ASP A 66 -12.54 12.32 -12.66
CA ASP A 66 -13.77 11.58 -12.43
C ASP A 66 -14.13 10.57 -13.53
N GLU A 67 -13.43 10.60 -14.67
CA GLU A 67 -13.53 9.61 -15.75
C GLU A 67 -12.48 8.51 -15.59
N GLY A 68 -11.54 8.66 -14.67
CA GLY A 68 -10.47 7.72 -14.38
C GLY A 68 -9.20 7.94 -15.19
N HIS A 69 -9.08 9.03 -15.94
CA HIS A 69 -7.86 9.36 -16.67
C HIS A 69 -6.83 10.01 -15.75
N ILE A 70 -5.54 9.74 -16.03
CA ILE A 70 -4.45 10.34 -15.26
C ILE A 70 -4.45 11.86 -15.40
N TYR A 71 -4.45 12.55 -14.28
CA TYR A 71 -4.37 14.00 -14.22
C TYR A 71 -2.98 14.49 -13.85
N GLN A 72 -2.39 13.92 -12.81
CA GLN A 72 -1.03 14.20 -12.33
C GLN A 72 -0.44 12.97 -11.64
N ALA A 73 0.89 12.93 -11.55
CA ALA A 73 1.59 11.97 -10.71
C ALA A 73 2.73 12.66 -9.97
N PHE A 74 3.02 12.20 -8.76
CA PHE A 74 4.06 12.75 -7.89
C PHE A 74 4.86 11.63 -7.27
N THR A 75 6.15 11.90 -7.04
CA THR A 75 7.00 11.05 -6.22
C THR A 75 7.46 11.86 -5.02
N LEU A 76 7.34 11.29 -3.83
CA LEU A 76 7.82 11.86 -2.59
C LEU A 76 8.86 10.93 -1.98
N SER A 77 9.94 11.51 -1.48
CA SER A 77 10.91 10.79 -0.65
C SER A 77 10.36 10.58 0.76
N GLY A 78 10.88 9.58 1.48
CA GLY A 78 10.51 9.34 2.87
C GLY A 78 10.71 10.54 3.78
N GLU A 79 11.75 11.35 3.55
CA GLU A 79 11.98 12.60 4.30
C GLU A 79 10.89 13.65 4.05
N GLU A 80 10.34 13.72 2.84
CA GLU A 80 9.22 14.61 2.52
C GLU A 80 7.93 14.12 3.19
N VAL A 81 7.70 12.80 3.22
CA VAL A 81 6.57 12.19 3.94
C VAL A 81 6.69 12.45 5.43
N LYS A 82 7.84 12.17 6.03
CA LYS A 82 8.14 12.44 7.46
C LYS A 82 7.84 13.88 7.89
N ARG A 83 8.11 14.84 7.00
CA ARG A 83 7.86 16.26 7.25
C ARG A 83 6.45 16.70 6.90
N HIS A 84 5.54 15.77 6.61
CA HIS A 84 4.18 16.05 6.18
C HIS A 84 4.12 17.07 5.04
N LYS A 85 5.00 16.90 4.03
CA LYS A 85 5.04 17.80 2.89
C LYS A 85 3.68 17.87 2.22
N THR A 86 3.20 19.08 2.05
CA THR A 86 1.98 19.34 1.28
C THR A 86 2.26 19.36 -0.22
N ILE A 87 1.32 18.85 -0.99
CA ILE A 87 1.32 18.81 -2.44
C ILE A 87 0.18 19.71 -2.91
N ASP A 88 0.50 20.73 -3.68
CA ASP A 88 -0.48 21.62 -4.27
C ASP A 88 -1.06 20.99 -5.54
N ILE A 89 -2.36 20.72 -5.52
CA ILE A 89 -3.10 20.23 -6.68
C ILE A 89 -3.68 21.44 -7.42
N LYS A 90 -3.10 21.71 -8.59
CA LYS A 90 -3.57 22.76 -9.48
C LYS A 90 -4.74 22.25 -10.29
N VAL A 91 -5.94 22.71 -9.95
CA VAL A 91 -7.15 22.36 -10.71
C VAL A 91 -7.22 23.21 -11.97
N GLY A 92 -7.11 22.59 -13.14
CA GLY A 92 -7.30 23.26 -14.44
C GLY A 92 -8.81 23.45 -14.73
N TYR A 93 -9.12 24.34 -15.67
CA TYR A 93 -10.50 24.54 -16.12
C TYR A 93 -10.95 23.42 -17.08
N PRO A 94 -12.18 23.02 -17.12
CA PRO A 94 -13.38 23.24 -16.27
C PRO A 94 -14.26 22.04 -16.08
N SER A 95 -13.99 20.85 -15.86
CA SER A 95 -15.07 19.84 -15.86
C SER A 95 -14.98 18.69 -14.90
N THR A 96 -13.84 18.50 -14.26
CA THR A 96 -13.63 17.40 -13.33
C THR A 96 -14.49 17.57 -12.08
N LYS A 97 -15.37 16.61 -11.79
CA LYS A 97 -16.27 16.63 -10.62
C LYS A 97 -15.60 16.13 -9.35
N SER A 98 -14.58 15.34 -9.49
CA SER A 98 -13.80 14.83 -8.36
C SER A 98 -12.41 14.40 -8.82
N PHE A 99 -11.46 14.35 -7.87
CA PHE A 99 -10.17 13.70 -8.05
C PHE A 99 -10.08 12.45 -7.19
N LYS A 100 -9.60 11.36 -7.78
CA LYS A 100 -9.24 10.15 -7.06
C LYS A 100 -7.74 10.10 -6.92
N PHE A 101 -7.28 10.00 -5.68
CA PHE A 101 -5.89 9.84 -5.31
C PHE A 101 -5.61 8.37 -5.02
N VAL A 102 -4.52 7.86 -5.56
CA VAL A 102 -4.02 6.51 -5.29
C VAL A 102 -2.54 6.62 -4.95
N ALA A 103 -2.17 6.20 -3.75
CA ALA A 103 -0.81 6.23 -3.25
C ALA A 103 -0.29 4.82 -2.99
N TRP A 104 0.90 4.51 -3.53
CA TRP A 104 1.67 3.32 -3.21
C TRP A 104 3.02 3.74 -2.62
N ALA A 105 3.47 3.04 -1.58
CA ALA A 105 4.79 3.31 -1.00
C ALA A 105 5.66 2.06 -0.91
N ASN A 106 6.98 2.29 -0.89
CA ASN A 106 8.01 1.28 -0.75
C ASN A 106 8.01 0.22 -1.88
N LEU A 107 7.75 0.67 -3.11
CA LEU A 107 7.85 -0.18 -4.30
C LEU A 107 9.33 -0.47 -4.59
N ASP A 108 9.77 -1.68 -4.32
CA ASP A 108 11.17 -2.13 -4.46
C ASP A 108 11.41 -2.93 -5.77
N GLU A 109 12.65 -3.40 -5.95
CA GLU A 109 13.02 -4.17 -7.13
C GLU A 109 12.38 -5.55 -7.25
N LYS A 110 11.71 -6.05 -6.20
CA LYS A 110 10.99 -7.33 -6.18
C LYS A 110 9.56 -7.20 -6.71
N ILE A 111 9.15 -5.97 -6.95
CA ILE A 111 7.84 -5.62 -7.46
C ILE A 111 7.95 -5.20 -8.93
N ASP A 112 7.01 -5.68 -9.74
CA ASP A 112 6.70 -5.15 -11.05
C ASP A 112 5.46 -4.26 -10.92
N PHE A 113 5.61 -2.99 -11.22
CA PHE A 113 4.55 -2.04 -11.00
C PHE A 113 4.40 -1.10 -12.21
N SER A 114 3.21 -0.54 -12.38
CA SER A 114 2.89 0.36 -13.48
C SER A 114 3.89 1.51 -13.57
N ASN A 115 4.54 1.65 -14.72
CA ASN A 115 5.46 2.78 -14.94
C ASN A 115 4.68 4.10 -14.89
N ILE A 116 5.09 5.02 -14.03
CA ILE A 116 4.48 6.33 -13.82
C ILE A 116 4.23 7.07 -15.14
N GLU A 117 5.19 6.97 -16.07
CA GLU A 117 5.12 7.66 -17.37
C GLU A 117 4.13 7.01 -18.36
N SER A 118 3.76 5.75 -18.14
CA SER A 118 2.90 4.99 -19.04
C SER A 118 1.45 4.87 -18.58
N VAL A 119 1.16 5.19 -17.32
CA VAL A 119 -0.21 5.17 -16.78
C VAL A 119 -1.04 6.25 -17.47
N GLN A 120 -2.13 5.85 -18.10
CA GLN A 120 -3.12 6.75 -18.71
C GLN A 120 -4.45 6.71 -17.96
N ASP A 121 -4.84 5.54 -17.50
CA ASP A 121 -6.10 5.28 -16.84
C ASP A 121 -5.90 4.57 -15.50
N LEU A 122 -6.88 4.70 -14.62
CA LEU A 122 -6.88 4.05 -13.31
C LEU A 122 -6.69 2.52 -13.44
N SER A 123 -7.27 1.92 -14.48
CA SER A 123 -7.16 0.48 -14.76
C SER A 123 -5.75 0.01 -15.15
N ASP A 124 -4.85 0.94 -15.48
CA ASP A 124 -3.46 0.62 -15.77
C ASP A 124 -2.64 0.40 -14.49
N LEU A 125 -3.17 0.79 -13.32
CA LEU A 125 -2.46 0.62 -12.06
C LEU A 125 -2.50 -0.83 -11.57
N TYR A 126 -1.33 -1.35 -11.33
CA TYR A 126 -1.13 -2.63 -10.66
C TYR A 126 0.18 -2.64 -9.86
N VAL A 127 0.24 -3.47 -8.85
CA VAL A 127 1.46 -3.84 -8.12
C VAL A 127 1.55 -5.35 -8.12
N LYS A 128 2.55 -5.92 -8.80
CA LYS A 128 2.68 -7.33 -9.04
C LYS A 128 4.01 -7.88 -8.52
N LEU A 129 3.96 -9.03 -7.87
CA LEU A 129 5.16 -9.75 -7.42
C LEU A 129 5.98 -10.23 -8.62
N LYS A 130 7.28 -10.01 -8.58
CA LYS A 130 8.20 -10.70 -9.47
C LYS A 130 8.27 -12.16 -9.09
N THR A 131 8.38 -13.01 -10.10
CA THR A 131 8.46 -14.45 -9.89
C THR A 131 9.79 -14.98 -10.39
N LYS A 132 10.39 -15.90 -9.63
CA LYS A 132 11.57 -16.65 -10.06
C LYS A 132 11.12 -17.78 -10.97
N GLY A 133 11.93 -18.06 -11.99
CA GLY A 133 11.60 -19.02 -13.05
C GLY A 133 11.57 -20.50 -12.63
N TYR A 134 11.54 -20.80 -11.34
CA TYR A 134 11.44 -22.17 -10.84
C TYR A 134 9.96 -22.53 -10.68
N ARG A 135 9.57 -23.65 -11.28
CA ARG A 135 8.20 -24.16 -11.19
C ARG A 135 8.17 -25.36 -10.24
N MET A 136 7.37 -25.26 -9.22
CA MET A 136 6.90 -26.43 -8.52
C MET A 136 5.56 -26.85 -9.16
N GLY A 137 5.62 -27.78 -10.10
CA GLY A 137 4.48 -28.04 -10.99
C GLY A 137 4.23 -26.87 -11.96
N ALA A 138 3.01 -26.32 -12.01
CA ALA A 138 2.62 -25.17 -12.83
C ALA A 138 2.68 -23.83 -12.08
N THR A 139 2.87 -23.83 -10.76
CA THR A 139 2.79 -22.63 -9.92
C THR A 139 4.13 -21.89 -9.87
N LYS A 140 4.07 -20.55 -9.96
CA LYS A 140 5.27 -19.68 -9.95
C LYS A 140 5.68 -19.39 -8.50
N ILE A 141 7.00 -19.31 -8.26
CA ILE A 141 7.54 -18.89 -6.97
C ILE A 141 7.69 -17.36 -7.00
N ALA A 142 6.96 -16.68 -6.12
CA ALA A 142 7.05 -15.24 -5.95
C ALA A 142 8.29 -14.85 -5.13
N GLU A 143 8.82 -13.67 -5.43
CA GLU A 143 9.79 -13.02 -4.55
C GLU A 143 9.04 -12.41 -3.36
N SER A 144 9.63 -12.50 -2.16
CA SER A 144 9.08 -11.86 -0.97
C SER A 144 9.14 -10.34 -1.15
N PRO A 145 8.00 -9.60 -1.11
CA PRO A 145 7.99 -8.15 -1.25
C PRO A 145 8.64 -7.47 -0.04
N GLY A 146 8.81 -6.14 -0.13
CA GLY A 146 9.12 -5.30 1.02
C GLY A 146 7.89 -4.92 1.85
N ASP A 147 8.06 -3.91 2.70
CA ASP A 147 6.98 -3.30 3.50
C ASP A 147 6.15 -2.34 2.64
N LEU A 148 5.17 -2.85 1.90
CA LEU A 148 4.33 -2.08 0.99
C LEU A 148 3.22 -1.34 1.73
N PHE A 149 2.94 -0.10 1.30
CA PHE A 149 1.78 0.68 1.76
C PHE A 149 0.91 1.09 0.58
N TYR A 150 -0.38 1.22 0.86
CA TYR A 150 -1.39 1.69 -0.08
C TYR A 150 -2.41 2.58 0.63
N GLY A 151 -2.90 3.59 -0.09
CA GLY A 151 -4.03 4.40 0.32
C GLY A 151 -4.71 5.07 -0.85
N LYS A 152 -5.98 5.41 -0.66
CA LYS A 152 -6.79 6.13 -1.65
C LYS A 152 -7.65 7.18 -1.00
N LEU A 153 -7.96 8.21 -1.76
CA LEU A 153 -8.82 9.30 -1.33
C LEU A 153 -9.62 9.84 -2.52
N LEU A 154 -10.90 10.10 -2.32
CA LEU A 154 -11.75 10.79 -3.30
C LEU A 154 -12.06 12.20 -2.79
N VAL A 155 -11.70 13.22 -3.58
CA VAL A 155 -11.95 14.63 -3.27
C VAL A 155 -12.90 15.20 -4.31
N PRO A 156 -14.13 15.61 -3.93
CA PRO A 156 -15.07 16.22 -4.87
C PRO A 156 -14.63 17.63 -5.30
N THR A 157 -14.97 18.02 -6.52
CA THR A 157 -14.84 19.37 -7.09
C THR A 157 -16.21 19.83 -7.66
N PRO A 158 -16.58 21.11 -7.65
CA PRO A 158 -15.84 22.23 -7.07
C PRO A 158 -15.85 22.19 -5.54
N ILE A 159 -14.72 22.53 -4.96
CA ILE A 159 -14.63 22.69 -3.51
C ILE A 159 -15.36 23.98 -3.14
N GLY A 160 -16.30 23.89 -2.22
CA GLY A 160 -17.06 25.05 -1.73
C GLY A 160 -16.16 26.12 -1.10
N GLU A 161 -16.68 27.37 -0.95
CA GLU A 161 -15.89 28.48 -0.38
C GLU A 161 -15.28 28.16 0.99
N LYS A 162 -15.95 27.30 1.79
CA LYS A 162 -15.49 26.87 3.11
C LYS A 162 -14.36 25.84 3.07
N GLU A 163 -14.19 25.17 1.93
CA GLU A 163 -13.21 24.09 1.74
C GLU A 163 -11.99 24.54 0.91
N ALA A 164 -12.02 25.77 0.41
CA ALA A 164 -10.91 26.35 -0.32
C ALA A 164 -9.67 26.48 0.56
N GLY A 165 -8.58 25.83 0.15
CA GLY A 165 -7.33 25.76 0.93
C GLY A 165 -7.36 24.71 2.02
N GLN A 166 -8.35 23.83 2.09
CA GLN A 166 -8.37 22.71 3.01
C GLN A 166 -7.26 21.72 2.66
N LEU A 167 -6.59 21.24 3.70
CA LEU A 167 -5.63 20.16 3.59
C LEU A 167 -6.38 18.82 3.66
N HIS A 168 -6.23 18.01 2.62
CA HIS A 168 -6.73 16.64 2.58
C HIS A 168 -5.61 15.68 2.95
N VAL A 169 -5.92 14.66 3.75
CA VAL A 169 -4.97 13.65 4.19
C VAL A 169 -5.24 12.34 3.47
N ILE A 170 -4.23 11.81 2.80
CA ILE A 170 -4.26 10.47 2.21
C ILE A 170 -3.63 9.53 3.23
N GLU A 171 -4.45 8.71 3.86
CA GLU A 171 -3.98 7.69 4.80
C GLU A 171 -3.53 6.46 4.02
N ILE A 172 -2.28 6.03 4.24
CA ILE A 172 -1.70 4.82 3.66
C ILE A 172 -1.45 3.79 4.75
N GLU A 173 -1.75 2.53 4.46
CA GLU A 173 -1.64 1.40 5.37
C GLU A 173 -0.85 0.27 4.73
N ARG A 174 -0.23 -0.59 5.55
CA ARG A 174 0.50 -1.75 5.06
C ARG A 174 -0.38 -2.70 4.27
N LYS A 175 0.20 -3.29 3.24
CA LYS A 175 -0.46 -4.26 2.35
C LYS A 175 0.24 -5.63 2.37
N THR A 176 1.19 -5.81 3.26
CA THR A 176 1.92 -7.06 3.42
C THR A 176 1.73 -7.61 4.83
N VAL A 177 1.93 -8.91 4.97
CA VAL A 177 1.99 -9.65 6.22
C VAL A 177 3.41 -10.10 6.44
N GLY A 178 3.96 -9.87 7.64
CA GLY A 178 5.20 -10.51 8.06
C GLY A 178 4.94 -11.96 8.42
N GLU A 179 5.84 -12.86 8.09
CA GLU A 179 5.66 -14.29 8.40
C GLU A 179 6.96 -14.94 8.89
N THR A 180 6.86 -15.80 9.89
CA THR A 180 7.91 -16.72 10.30
C THR A 180 7.33 -18.11 10.47
N ILE A 181 8.11 -19.14 10.15
CA ILE A 181 7.73 -20.55 10.33
C ILE A 181 8.81 -21.27 11.12
N THR A 182 8.39 -22.03 12.13
CA THR A 182 9.29 -22.86 12.94
C THR A 182 8.72 -24.27 13.07
N ALA A 183 9.44 -25.27 12.60
CA ALA A 183 9.11 -26.70 12.73
C ALA A 183 10.07 -27.38 13.70
N ILE A 184 9.62 -27.59 14.95
CA ILE A 184 10.42 -28.09 16.06
C ILE A 184 10.47 -29.61 16.02
N GLY A 185 11.67 -30.20 16.14
CA GLY A 185 11.84 -31.65 16.15
C GLY A 185 11.58 -32.34 14.81
N LEU A 186 11.54 -31.56 13.72
CA LEU A 186 11.23 -32.06 12.38
C LEU A 186 12.18 -33.15 11.91
N LYS A 187 13.49 -32.99 12.12
CA LYS A 187 14.51 -33.98 11.69
C LYS A 187 14.30 -35.32 12.37
N GLN A 188 14.05 -35.31 13.69
CA GLN A 188 13.80 -36.52 14.47
C GLN A 188 12.49 -37.20 14.02
N TRP A 189 11.43 -36.42 13.80
CA TRP A 189 10.16 -36.91 13.31
C TRP A 189 10.31 -37.60 11.93
N ASN A 190 11.14 -37.07 11.04
CA ASN A 190 11.45 -37.69 9.74
C ASN A 190 12.54 -38.79 9.82
N GLY A 191 12.78 -39.35 11.01
CA GLY A 191 13.71 -40.47 11.21
C GLY A 191 15.18 -40.09 11.13
N ASN A 192 15.54 -38.87 11.46
CA ASN A 192 16.90 -38.31 11.40
C ASN A 192 17.56 -38.39 10.02
N LYS A 193 16.76 -38.36 8.95
CA LYS A 193 17.28 -38.39 7.59
C LYS A 193 18.14 -37.17 7.29
N GLU A 194 19.26 -37.38 6.62
CA GLU A 194 20.10 -36.32 6.09
C GLU A 194 19.59 -35.91 4.70
N GLY A 195 19.45 -34.60 4.49
CA GLY A 195 18.95 -34.06 3.24
C GLY A 195 18.52 -32.60 3.39
N GLU A 196 17.98 -32.02 2.34
CA GLU A 196 17.50 -30.65 2.32
C GLU A 196 16.04 -30.59 2.82
N TYR A 197 15.79 -29.73 3.80
CA TYR A 197 14.46 -29.42 4.30
C TYR A 197 14.12 -27.97 3.92
N THR A 198 12.93 -27.75 3.35
CA THR A 198 12.46 -26.43 2.92
C THR A 198 10.98 -26.24 3.22
N PHE A 199 10.56 -24.97 3.25
CA PHE A 199 9.14 -24.59 3.32
C PHE A 199 8.65 -24.08 1.99
N ILE A 200 7.38 -24.34 1.70
CA ILE A 200 6.59 -23.68 0.69
C ILE A 200 5.32 -23.11 1.35
N VAL A 201 4.99 -21.87 1.03
CA VAL A 201 3.75 -21.21 1.48
C VAL A 201 2.86 -20.96 0.27
N ARG A 202 1.57 -21.29 0.40
CA ARG A 202 0.59 -21.24 -0.68
C ARG A 202 -0.63 -20.39 -0.31
N GLU A 203 -1.54 -20.22 -1.25
CA GLU A 203 -2.83 -19.56 -1.16
C GLU A 203 -2.75 -18.02 -1.16
N THR A 204 -1.73 -17.46 -1.82
CA THR A 204 -1.57 -16.03 -1.99
C THR A 204 -1.71 -15.61 -3.44
N HIS A 205 -2.24 -14.43 -3.68
CA HIS A 205 -2.32 -13.83 -5.01
C HIS A 205 -1.03 -13.12 -5.40
N SER A 206 -0.84 -12.93 -6.71
CA SER A 206 0.39 -12.33 -7.24
C SER A 206 0.34 -10.82 -7.41
N MET A 207 -0.81 -10.17 -7.22
CA MET A 207 -0.99 -8.80 -7.65
C MET A 207 -2.00 -8.05 -6.77
N TYR A 208 -1.83 -6.73 -6.68
CA TYR A 208 -2.83 -5.77 -6.26
C TYR A 208 -3.30 -4.95 -7.46
N ASP A 209 -4.59 -4.66 -7.52
CA ASP A 209 -5.17 -3.75 -8.50
C ASP A 209 -5.14 -2.28 -8.04
N ALA A 210 -5.75 -1.41 -8.84
CA ALA A 210 -5.84 0.02 -8.56
C ALA A 210 -6.64 0.37 -7.30
N GLU A 211 -7.55 -0.50 -6.86
CA GLU A 211 -8.33 -0.32 -5.63
C GLU A 211 -7.59 -0.81 -4.39
N GLY A 212 -6.44 -1.46 -4.56
CA GLY A 212 -5.65 -2.07 -3.51
C GLY A 212 -6.21 -3.42 -3.05
N ASP A 213 -6.95 -4.10 -3.91
CA ASP A 213 -7.48 -5.43 -3.66
C ASP A 213 -6.55 -6.50 -4.26
N VAL A 214 -6.36 -7.62 -3.54
CA VAL A 214 -5.54 -8.74 -4.04
C VAL A 214 -6.22 -9.40 -5.22
N THR A 215 -5.43 -9.72 -6.25
CA THR A 215 -5.90 -10.30 -7.51
C THR A 215 -4.77 -11.03 -8.24
N GLY A 216 -5.04 -11.48 -9.44
CA GLY A 216 -4.05 -12.17 -10.27
C GLY A 216 -4.03 -13.68 -10.03
N GLU A 217 -2.97 -14.34 -10.47
CA GLU A 217 -2.80 -15.78 -10.30
C GLU A 217 -2.35 -16.14 -8.87
N ILE A 218 -2.68 -17.33 -8.43
CA ILE A 218 -2.13 -17.89 -7.19
C ILE A 218 -0.65 -18.16 -7.38
N VAL A 219 0.16 -17.72 -6.42
CA VAL A 219 1.60 -17.94 -6.36
C VAL A 219 1.97 -18.66 -5.08
N ILE A 220 3.21 -19.12 -5.02
CA ILE A 220 3.80 -19.72 -3.82
C ILE A 220 5.03 -18.93 -3.40
N TYR A 221 5.35 -18.95 -2.09
CA TYR A 221 6.62 -18.48 -1.59
C TYR A 221 7.47 -19.66 -1.15
N ALA A 222 8.79 -19.53 -1.37
CA ALA A 222 9.79 -20.50 -0.90
C ALA A 222 10.81 -19.73 -0.04
N PRO A 223 10.48 -19.43 1.23
CA PRO A 223 11.36 -18.66 2.10
C PRO A 223 12.63 -19.42 2.38
N THR A 224 13.75 -18.70 2.52
CA THR A 224 14.99 -19.29 2.99
C THR A 224 14.78 -19.91 4.37
N SER A 225 15.20 -21.13 4.56
CA SER A 225 15.07 -21.82 5.84
C SER A 225 16.39 -22.40 6.31
N THR A 226 16.55 -22.58 7.61
CA THR A 226 17.74 -23.14 8.25
C THR A 226 17.36 -24.26 9.18
N LEU A 227 18.01 -25.42 9.02
CA LEU A 227 17.88 -26.55 9.94
C LEU A 227 18.94 -26.45 11.03
N SER A 228 18.52 -26.38 12.28
CA SER A 228 19.43 -26.37 13.43
C SER A 228 20.01 -27.75 13.71
N ALA A 229 21.08 -27.81 14.55
CA ALA A 229 21.67 -29.08 15.01
C ALA A 229 20.68 -29.93 15.83
N GLU A 230 19.74 -29.27 16.50
CA GLU A 230 18.67 -29.89 17.30
C GLU A 230 17.50 -30.39 16.45
N GLY A 231 17.57 -30.22 15.12
CA GLY A 231 16.57 -30.72 14.19
C GLY A 231 15.32 -29.81 14.02
N THR A 232 15.45 -28.55 14.38
CA THR A 232 14.41 -27.53 14.15
C THR A 232 14.68 -26.80 12.85
N LEU A 233 13.68 -26.75 11.97
CA LEU A 233 13.70 -25.96 10.73
C LEU A 233 13.01 -24.63 10.97
N SER A 234 13.65 -23.52 10.62
CA SER A 234 13.06 -22.18 10.81
C SER A 234 13.37 -21.23 9.65
N THR A 235 12.50 -20.23 9.47
CA THR A 235 12.71 -19.10 8.54
C THR A 235 13.10 -17.85 9.32
N PRO A 236 13.91 -16.95 8.75
CA PRO A 236 13.90 -15.56 9.18
C PRO A 236 12.52 -14.93 8.89
N LEU A 237 12.27 -13.72 9.39
CA LEU A 237 11.13 -12.93 9.00
C LEU A 237 11.18 -12.64 7.49
N TYR A 238 10.09 -12.86 6.80
CA TYR A 238 9.88 -12.50 5.40
C TYR A 238 8.46 -11.96 5.21
N TYR A 239 8.17 -11.39 4.05
CA TYR A 239 6.87 -10.78 3.80
C TYR A 239 6.14 -11.48 2.67
N VAL A 240 4.82 -11.51 2.80
CA VAL A 240 3.90 -12.12 1.83
C VAL A 240 2.71 -11.20 1.57
N PHE A 241 2.05 -11.38 0.43
CA PHE A 241 0.72 -10.81 0.24
C PHE A 241 -0.29 -11.59 1.07
N PRO A 242 -1.37 -10.96 1.55
CA PRO A 242 -2.41 -11.64 2.32
C PRO A 242 -3.14 -12.67 1.45
N THR A 243 -3.79 -13.58 2.11
CA THR A 243 -4.76 -14.50 1.49
C THR A 243 -6.11 -13.82 1.32
N ASP A 244 -7.02 -14.43 0.55
CA ASP A 244 -8.40 -13.99 0.49
C ASP A 244 -9.07 -14.03 1.86
N PRO A 245 -10.07 -13.19 2.14
CA PRO A 245 -10.81 -13.23 3.39
C PRO A 245 -11.41 -14.61 3.66
N GLY A 246 -11.05 -15.18 4.82
CA GLY A 246 -11.49 -16.51 5.23
C GLY A 246 -10.70 -17.69 4.65
N VAL A 247 -9.69 -17.40 3.81
CA VAL A 247 -8.72 -18.39 3.35
C VAL A 247 -7.46 -18.23 4.19
N GLY A 248 -6.93 -19.32 4.73
CA GLY A 248 -5.66 -19.32 5.46
C GLY A 248 -4.49 -19.64 4.54
N TYR A 249 -3.28 -19.28 4.98
CA TYR A 249 -2.06 -19.79 4.36
C TYR A 249 -1.97 -21.29 4.51
N VAL A 250 -1.31 -21.94 3.56
CA VAL A 250 -0.98 -23.36 3.63
C VAL A 250 0.53 -23.52 3.57
N VAL A 251 1.08 -24.22 4.56
CA VAL A 251 2.50 -24.47 4.68
C VAL A 251 2.82 -25.92 4.35
N ASP A 252 3.60 -26.15 3.31
CA ASP A 252 4.17 -27.45 3.00
C ASP A 252 5.61 -27.51 3.52
N ILE A 253 5.98 -28.62 4.16
CA ILE A 253 7.35 -28.98 4.50
C ILE A 253 7.83 -30.01 3.49
N LEU A 254 8.97 -29.70 2.86
CA LEU A 254 9.57 -30.58 1.87
C LEU A 254 10.86 -31.20 2.38
N PHE A 255 11.10 -32.43 1.95
CA PHE A 255 12.38 -33.13 2.11
C PHE A 255 12.90 -33.55 0.73
N ASN A 256 14.07 -33.04 0.34
CA ASN A 256 14.65 -33.25 -0.99
C ASN A 256 13.67 -32.93 -2.13
N GLY A 257 12.84 -31.90 -1.96
CA GLY A 257 11.86 -31.45 -2.96
C GLY A 257 10.53 -32.19 -2.94
N GLU A 258 10.35 -33.21 -2.10
CA GLU A 258 9.07 -33.92 -1.93
C GLU A 258 8.34 -33.45 -0.67
N VAL A 259 7.03 -33.19 -0.78
CA VAL A 259 6.20 -32.78 0.35
C VAL A 259 6.09 -33.95 1.33
N ILE A 260 6.53 -33.76 2.58
CA ILE A 260 6.43 -34.73 3.65
C ILE A 260 5.38 -34.37 4.69
N PHE A 261 4.99 -33.09 4.77
CA PHE A 261 3.96 -32.62 5.70
C PHE A 261 3.27 -31.37 5.14
N THR A 262 1.98 -31.23 5.40
CA THR A 262 1.19 -30.04 5.07
C THR A 262 0.42 -29.58 6.30
N ALA A 263 0.52 -28.31 6.62
CA ALA A 263 -0.26 -27.62 7.64
C ALA A 263 -1.12 -26.52 7.00
N ASP A 264 -2.42 -26.52 7.27
CA ASP A 264 -3.39 -25.55 6.74
C ASP A 264 -4.20 -24.84 7.84
N LYS A 265 -4.02 -25.30 9.09
CA LYS A 265 -4.75 -24.80 10.26
C LYS A 265 -4.05 -25.13 11.56
N ASN A 266 -4.38 -24.39 12.59
CA ASN A 266 -4.00 -24.66 13.96
C ASN A 266 -4.60 -25.98 14.48
N SER A 267 -4.06 -26.51 15.57
CA SER A 267 -4.58 -27.68 16.24
C SER A 267 -6.03 -27.53 16.73
N ASP A 268 -6.49 -26.31 16.95
CA ASP A 268 -7.88 -25.98 17.29
C ASP A 268 -8.83 -25.88 16.08
N GLY A 269 -8.28 -26.03 14.87
CA GLY A 269 -9.01 -25.99 13.61
C GLY A 269 -9.14 -24.59 12.97
N THR A 270 -8.58 -23.54 13.59
CA THR A 270 -8.57 -22.20 12.99
C THR A 270 -7.56 -22.10 11.85
N PRO A 271 -7.88 -21.40 10.72
CA PRO A 271 -6.95 -21.24 9.61
C PRO A 271 -5.79 -20.31 9.97
N PHE A 272 -4.68 -20.42 9.25
CA PHE A 272 -3.53 -19.52 9.37
C PHE A 272 -3.87 -18.19 8.68
N PHE A 273 -4.49 -17.29 9.39
CA PHE A 273 -4.91 -16.01 8.89
C PHE A 273 -4.24 -14.87 9.66
N CYS A 274 -3.83 -13.83 8.94
CA CYS A 274 -3.26 -12.63 9.53
C CYS A 274 -3.68 -11.39 8.74
N GLU A 275 -3.98 -10.34 9.46
CA GLU A 275 -4.26 -9.03 8.87
C GLU A 275 -2.98 -8.36 8.36
N ASN A 276 -3.12 -7.51 7.36
CA ASN A 276 -2.04 -6.67 6.87
C ASN A 276 -1.41 -5.83 7.99
N GLY A 277 -0.09 -5.64 7.93
CA GLY A 277 0.64 -4.87 8.94
C GLY A 277 0.84 -5.58 10.28
N ARG A 278 0.63 -6.90 10.33
CA ARG A 278 0.95 -7.77 11.46
C ARG A 278 1.97 -8.81 11.06
N THR A 279 2.51 -9.51 12.04
CA THR A 279 3.41 -10.66 11.82
C THR A 279 2.74 -11.94 12.31
N LEU A 280 2.66 -12.92 11.41
CA LEU A 280 2.16 -14.27 11.67
C LEU A 280 3.34 -15.19 11.98
N ASN A 281 3.37 -15.73 13.18
CA ASN A 281 4.37 -16.71 13.57
C ASN A 281 3.72 -18.09 13.63
N ILE A 282 4.11 -19.01 12.73
CA ILE A 282 3.58 -20.37 12.63
C ILE A 282 4.56 -21.32 13.31
N ILE A 283 4.07 -22.06 14.30
CA ILE A 283 4.87 -23.03 15.07
C ILE A 283 4.26 -24.41 14.89
N ILE A 284 5.05 -25.36 14.40
CA ILE A 284 4.70 -26.76 14.19
C ILE A 284 5.61 -27.59 15.07
N ASP A 285 5.10 -28.15 16.16
CA ASP A 285 5.87 -28.97 17.09
C ASP A 285 5.64 -30.46 16.85
N PHE A 286 6.68 -31.17 16.43
CA PHE A 286 6.66 -32.60 16.14
C PHE A 286 7.12 -33.49 17.31
N ARG A 287 7.51 -32.92 18.47
CA ARG A 287 8.24 -33.64 19.51
C ARG A 287 7.40 -34.68 20.29
N ALA A 288 6.24 -34.30 20.76
CA ALA A 288 5.43 -35.18 21.61
C ALA A 288 4.12 -35.61 20.95
N ASN A 289 3.21 -34.70 20.83
CA ASN A 289 2.02 -34.81 20.00
C ASN A 289 2.12 -33.69 19.00
N LEU A 290 1.86 -33.95 17.73
CA LEU A 290 1.86 -32.90 16.72
C LEU A 290 0.94 -31.75 17.17
N GLU A 291 1.55 -30.60 17.43
CA GLU A 291 0.85 -29.38 17.81
C GLU A 291 1.16 -28.28 16.81
N ILE A 292 0.14 -27.58 16.35
CA ILE A 292 0.27 -26.47 15.41
C ILE A 292 -0.43 -25.27 16.03
N ILE A 293 0.32 -24.19 16.22
CA ILE A 293 -0.17 -22.92 16.77
C ILE A 293 0.31 -21.76 15.93
N THR A 294 -0.48 -20.69 15.91
CA THR A 294 -0.05 -19.41 15.37
C THR A 294 -0.10 -18.34 16.45
N GLU A 295 0.88 -17.44 16.39
CA GLU A 295 0.93 -16.26 17.24
C GLU A 295 1.00 -15.03 16.35
N ILE A 296 0.03 -14.11 16.50
CA ILE A 296 -0.01 -12.86 15.75
C ILE A 296 0.61 -11.78 16.63
N THR A 297 1.66 -11.16 16.11
CA THR A 297 2.42 -10.12 16.81
C THR A 297 2.36 -8.79 16.05
N PRO A 298 2.70 -7.66 16.68
CA PRO A 298 2.88 -6.41 15.98
C PRO A 298 3.90 -6.54 14.84
N TRP A 299 3.85 -5.61 13.89
CA TRP A 299 4.74 -5.59 12.73
C TRP A 299 6.22 -5.72 13.10
N ASN A 300 6.94 -6.61 12.42
CA ASN A 300 8.35 -6.92 12.66
C ASN A 300 8.69 -7.48 14.05
N VAL A 301 7.71 -7.87 14.84
CA VAL A 301 7.93 -8.57 16.10
C VAL A 301 7.86 -10.08 15.87
N VAL A 302 9.00 -10.75 16.00
CA VAL A 302 9.09 -12.20 15.85
C VAL A 302 8.91 -12.86 17.21
N PHE A 303 7.99 -13.81 17.27
CA PHE A 303 7.81 -14.64 18.45
C PHE A 303 8.95 -15.65 18.56
N GLN A 304 9.70 -15.63 19.66
CA GLN A 304 10.74 -16.62 19.93
C GLN A 304 10.20 -17.70 20.85
N TYR A 305 10.14 -18.91 20.33
CA TYR A 305 9.85 -20.07 21.16
C TYR A 305 11.09 -20.42 22.00
N VAL A 306 11.02 -20.24 23.31
CA VAL A 306 12.09 -20.62 24.23
C VAL A 306 11.68 -21.92 24.93
N ASP A 307 12.41 -22.98 24.67
CA ASP A 307 12.24 -24.27 25.34
C ASP A 307 12.91 -24.20 26.71
N PHE A 308 12.12 -24.16 27.75
CA PHE A 308 12.61 -24.34 29.13
C PHE A 308 12.68 -25.83 29.44
N ASN A 309 13.80 -26.46 29.14
CA ASN A 309 14.12 -27.83 29.61
C ASN A 309 14.30 -27.88 31.11
#